data_2d1943d5336ce4af1872d63f837be085
#
_entry.id   2d1943d5336ce4af1872d63f837be085
#
_cell.length_a   1.000
_cell.length_b   1.000
_cell.length_c   1.000
_cell.angle_alpha   90.00
_cell.angle_beta   90.00
_cell.angle_gamma   90.00
#
_symmetry.space_group_name_H-M   'P 1'
#
loop_
_entity.id
_entity.type
_entity.pdbx_description
1 polymer ?
#
loop_
_entity_poly.entity_id
_entity_poly.type
_entity_poly.pdbx_seq_one_letter_code
_entity_poly.pdbx_strand_id
1 'polypeptide(L)'
;MSRIGKVGLDIQGFLRVCRESRMVFEKSNEVAQALKWVTYLKTDAAEAEILTGKTDLSKAAVEMAAMGPKEVVISHNTGLVLFFEGKIHKAPLTPRKLDGRTGRGDTLFCSYLARRTKGDAPFRALQFAAALVSLKLETPGPFRGSMEDVLEKMKRLQ
;
A
#
# COMPACT_ATOMS: atom_id res chain seq x y z
N MET A 1 4.55 29.84 -9.25
CA MET A 1 3.80 28.60 -8.91
C MET A 1 4.81 27.55 -8.47
N SER A 2 4.91 27.27 -7.18
CA SER A 2 5.73 26.17 -6.70
C SER A 2 5.10 24.85 -7.23
N ARG A 3 5.85 24.09 -8.01
CA ARG A 3 5.45 22.73 -8.37
C ARG A 3 5.50 21.88 -7.10
N ILE A 4 4.35 21.68 -6.46
CA ILE A 4 4.21 20.68 -5.42
C ILE A 4 4.49 19.34 -6.11
N GLY A 5 5.50 18.62 -5.64
CA GLY A 5 5.85 17.30 -6.15
C GLY A 5 4.72 16.30 -5.88
N LYS A 6 4.89 15.08 -6.37
CA LYS A 6 3.97 13.97 -6.05
C LYS A 6 4.10 13.59 -4.58
N VAL A 7 2.98 13.53 -3.87
CA VAL A 7 2.93 13.19 -2.43
C VAL A 7 2.53 11.74 -2.27
N GLY A 8 3.34 10.95 -1.56
CA GLY A 8 2.99 9.60 -1.10
C GLY A 8 2.67 9.63 0.39
N LEU A 9 1.57 9.00 0.79
CA LEU A 9 1.11 8.93 2.17
C LEU A 9 0.82 7.49 2.58
N ASP A 10 1.46 7.00 3.66
CA ASP A 10 0.97 5.87 4.43
C ASP A 10 0.03 6.41 5.51
N ILE A 11 -1.24 6.01 5.46
CA ILE A 11 -2.28 6.59 6.33
C ILE A 11 -2.17 6.17 7.79
N GLN A 12 -1.43 5.10 8.07
CA GLN A 12 -1.31 4.48 9.39
C GLN A 12 -1.11 5.49 10.52
N GLY A 13 -0.17 6.43 10.35
CA GLY A 13 0.16 7.44 11.36
C GLY A 13 -0.94 8.48 11.63
N PHE A 14 -1.91 8.58 10.74
CA PHE A 14 -3.02 9.54 10.84
C PHE A 14 -4.30 8.94 11.44
N LEU A 15 -4.38 7.62 11.51
CA LEU A 15 -5.54 6.91 12.06
C LEU A 15 -5.26 6.32 13.44
N ARG A 16 -3.99 6.17 13.82
CA ARG A 16 -3.59 5.61 15.11
C ARG A 16 -3.30 6.72 16.11
N VAL A 17 -4.14 6.80 17.12
CA VAL A 17 -4.03 7.80 18.20
C VAL A 17 -3.80 7.07 19.52
N CYS A 18 -2.90 7.59 20.36
CA CYS A 18 -2.70 7.07 21.70
C CYS A 18 -3.67 7.77 22.67
N ARG A 19 -4.57 7.01 23.28
CA ARG A 19 -5.49 7.46 24.34
C ARG A 19 -5.25 6.60 25.57
N GLU A 20 -4.95 7.25 26.71
CA GLU A 20 -4.73 6.54 27.99
C GLU A 20 -3.78 5.34 27.88
N SER A 21 -2.65 5.53 27.20
CA SER A 21 -1.64 4.49 26.94
C SER A 21 -2.12 3.31 26.06
N ARG A 22 -3.27 3.46 25.40
CA ARG A 22 -3.79 2.47 24.44
C ARG A 22 -3.82 3.07 23.03
N MET A 23 -3.44 2.24 22.05
CA MET A 23 -3.56 2.61 20.65
C MET A 23 -5.02 2.41 20.22
N VAL A 24 -5.66 3.48 19.78
CA VAL A 24 -7.02 3.48 19.23
C VAL A 24 -7.00 3.99 17.80
N PHE A 25 -8.02 3.62 17.03
CA PHE A 25 -8.19 4.14 15.69
C PHE A 25 -9.25 5.23 15.70
N GLU A 26 -8.92 6.40 15.19
CA GLU A 26 -9.83 7.53 15.06
C GLU A 26 -9.80 8.08 13.63
N LYS A 27 -10.99 8.32 13.07
CA LYS A 27 -11.14 9.06 11.81
C LYS A 27 -11.23 10.55 12.14
N SER A 28 -10.26 11.34 11.67
CA SER A 28 -10.31 12.79 11.79
C SER A 28 -10.71 13.45 10.47
N ASN A 29 -11.37 14.61 10.56
CA ASN A 29 -11.70 15.43 9.39
C ASN A 29 -10.45 15.96 8.68
N GLU A 30 -9.34 16.10 9.40
CA GLU A 30 -8.04 16.53 8.88
C GLU A 30 -7.49 15.52 7.88
N VAL A 31 -7.69 14.22 8.12
CA VAL A 31 -7.29 13.17 7.17
C VAL A 31 -7.97 13.36 5.83
N ALA A 32 -9.28 13.59 5.81
CA ALA A 32 -10.01 13.79 4.56
C ALA A 32 -9.55 15.05 3.80
N GLN A 33 -9.13 16.09 4.52
CA GLN A 33 -8.56 17.29 3.90
C GLN A 33 -7.15 17.03 3.34
N ALA A 34 -6.32 16.31 4.07
CA ALA A 34 -4.96 15.97 3.64
C ALA A 34 -4.96 15.11 2.37
N LEU A 35 -5.92 14.18 2.24
CA LEU A 35 -6.02 13.27 1.10
C LEU A 35 -6.18 14.00 -0.25
N LYS A 36 -6.73 15.21 -0.28
CA LYS A 36 -6.84 16.03 -1.50
C LYS A 36 -5.50 16.36 -2.15
N TRP A 37 -4.41 16.33 -1.37
CA TRP A 37 -3.05 16.64 -1.82
C TRP A 37 -2.20 15.40 -2.11
N VAL A 38 -2.74 14.21 -1.82
CA VAL A 38 -2.04 12.94 -1.95
C VAL A 38 -2.13 12.42 -3.39
N THR A 39 -0.99 12.01 -3.94
CA THR A 39 -0.93 11.32 -5.24
C THR A 39 -1.02 9.82 -5.05
N TYR A 40 -0.24 9.28 -4.10
CA TYR A 40 -0.14 7.87 -3.80
C TYR A 40 -0.56 7.62 -2.36
N LEU A 41 -1.66 6.93 -2.16
CA LEU A 41 -2.13 6.52 -0.84
C LEU A 41 -1.82 5.05 -0.61
N LYS A 42 -1.23 4.72 0.53
CA LYS A 42 -1.14 3.34 1.02
C LYS A 42 -1.95 3.19 2.30
N THR A 43 -2.63 2.07 2.41
CA THR A 43 -3.38 1.66 3.59
C THR A 43 -3.36 0.14 3.75
N ASP A 44 -3.79 -0.37 4.90
CA ASP A 44 -4.15 -1.77 5.05
C ASP A 44 -5.68 -1.95 5.08
N ALA A 45 -6.13 -3.21 5.12
CA ALA A 45 -7.56 -3.53 5.07
C ALA A 45 -8.34 -2.94 6.25
N ALA A 46 -7.78 -2.96 7.46
CA ALA A 46 -8.44 -2.42 8.67
C ALA A 46 -8.53 -0.88 8.62
N GLU A 47 -7.47 -0.24 8.18
CA GLU A 47 -7.41 1.21 7.99
C GLU A 47 -8.40 1.66 6.89
N ALA A 48 -8.49 0.90 5.78
CA ALA A 48 -9.46 1.15 4.72
C ALA A 48 -10.91 1.04 5.20
N GLU A 49 -11.21 0.05 6.04
CA GLU A 49 -12.53 -0.11 6.65
C GLU A 49 -12.87 1.07 7.58
N ILE A 50 -11.92 1.52 8.40
CA ILE A 50 -12.10 2.67 9.30
C ILE A 50 -12.41 3.95 8.50
N LEU A 51 -11.70 4.17 7.39
CA LEU A 51 -11.88 5.36 6.56
C LEU A 51 -13.21 5.36 5.82
N THR A 52 -13.63 4.22 5.30
CA THR A 52 -14.73 4.13 4.33
C THR A 52 -15.97 3.40 4.87
N GLY A 53 -15.84 2.65 5.98
CA GLY A 53 -16.88 1.76 6.48
C GLY A 53 -17.11 0.53 5.59
N LYS A 54 -16.20 0.23 4.65
CA LYS A 54 -16.34 -0.87 3.68
C LYS A 54 -15.33 -1.97 3.92
N THR A 55 -15.80 -3.21 4.00
CA THR A 55 -14.98 -4.43 4.06
C THR A 55 -14.54 -4.91 2.68
N ASP A 56 -15.28 -4.58 1.62
CA ASP A 56 -14.86 -4.83 0.22
C ASP A 56 -13.75 -3.85 -0.16
N LEU A 57 -12.53 -4.38 -0.31
CA LEU A 57 -11.33 -3.57 -0.58
C LEU A 57 -11.38 -2.84 -1.93
N SER A 58 -12.07 -3.39 -2.92
CA SER A 58 -12.23 -2.73 -4.21
C SER A 58 -13.14 -1.51 -4.08
N LYS A 59 -14.25 -1.64 -3.36
CA LYS A 59 -15.16 -0.53 -3.07
C LYS A 59 -14.50 0.52 -2.17
N ALA A 60 -13.74 0.09 -1.16
CA ALA A 60 -12.97 0.97 -0.30
C ALA A 60 -11.93 1.78 -1.10
N ALA A 61 -11.20 1.14 -2.01
CA ALA A 61 -10.21 1.81 -2.85
C ALA A 61 -10.82 2.89 -3.75
N VAL A 62 -11.99 2.61 -4.36
CA VAL A 62 -12.75 3.59 -5.17
C VAL A 62 -13.17 4.79 -4.32
N GLU A 63 -13.71 4.55 -3.12
CA GLU A 63 -14.16 5.61 -2.24
C GLU A 63 -13.01 6.47 -1.73
N MET A 64 -11.88 5.86 -1.36
CA MET A 64 -10.68 6.60 -0.97
C MET A 64 -10.11 7.43 -2.11
N ALA A 65 -10.13 6.93 -3.34
CA ALA A 65 -9.71 7.69 -4.51
C ALA A 65 -10.60 8.91 -4.77
N ALA A 66 -11.91 8.81 -4.49
CA ALA A 66 -12.83 9.95 -4.56
C ALA A 66 -12.51 11.05 -3.52
N MET A 67 -11.74 10.75 -2.47
CA MET A 67 -11.26 11.73 -1.48
C MET A 67 -10.05 12.54 -1.97
N GLY A 68 -9.41 12.15 -3.11
CA GLY A 68 -8.31 12.92 -3.72
C GLY A 68 -7.16 12.11 -4.30
N PRO A 69 -6.70 11.01 -3.69
CA PRO A 69 -5.57 10.22 -4.18
C PRO A 69 -5.78 9.70 -5.60
N LYS A 70 -4.73 9.78 -6.42
CA LYS A 70 -4.77 9.26 -7.79
C LYS A 70 -4.54 7.75 -7.86
N GLU A 71 -3.72 7.24 -6.97
CA GLU A 71 -3.41 5.82 -6.83
C GLU A 71 -3.63 5.42 -5.37
N VAL A 72 -4.43 4.37 -5.15
CA VAL A 72 -4.72 3.83 -3.81
C VAL A 72 -4.26 2.39 -3.76
N VAL A 73 -3.32 2.10 -2.88
CA VAL A 73 -2.80 0.74 -2.65
C VAL A 73 -3.27 0.25 -1.29
N ILE A 74 -4.03 -0.84 -1.28
CA ILE A 74 -4.50 -1.51 -0.05
C ILE A 74 -3.77 -2.83 0.10
N SER A 75 -3.14 -3.04 1.25
CA SER A 75 -2.55 -4.33 1.61
C SER A 75 -3.48 -5.16 2.48
N HIS A 76 -3.52 -6.46 2.22
CA HIS A 76 -4.19 -7.44 3.08
C HIS A 76 -3.36 -8.73 3.19
N ASN A 77 -3.86 -9.72 3.93
CA ASN A 77 -3.06 -10.90 4.26
C ASN A 77 -2.66 -11.74 3.06
N THR A 78 -3.49 -11.78 2.01
CA THR A 78 -3.30 -12.64 0.84
C THR A 78 -2.94 -11.87 -0.43
N GLY A 79 -2.89 -10.52 -0.39
CA GLY A 79 -2.60 -9.76 -1.60
C GLY A 79 -2.63 -8.25 -1.43
N LEU A 80 -2.58 -7.62 -2.58
CA LEU A 80 -2.62 -6.17 -2.75
C LEU A 80 -3.75 -5.80 -3.70
N VAL A 81 -4.42 -4.68 -3.42
CA VAL A 81 -5.41 -4.06 -4.30
C VAL A 81 -4.90 -2.68 -4.68
N LEU A 82 -4.96 -2.33 -5.96
CA LEU A 82 -4.64 -1.01 -6.47
C LEU A 82 -5.84 -0.46 -7.23
N PHE A 83 -6.26 0.75 -6.89
CA PHE A 83 -7.09 1.60 -7.73
C PHE A 83 -6.24 2.60 -8.49
N PHE A 84 -6.46 2.70 -9.80
CA PHE A 84 -5.85 3.70 -10.67
C PHE A 84 -6.76 3.94 -11.89
N GLU A 85 -7.07 5.19 -12.21
CA GLU A 85 -7.84 5.63 -13.39
C GLU A 85 -9.13 4.81 -13.60
N GLY A 86 -9.93 4.65 -12.54
CA GLY A 86 -11.20 3.94 -12.59
C GLY A 86 -11.09 2.41 -12.62
N LYS A 87 -9.89 1.85 -12.58
CA LYS A 87 -9.64 0.40 -12.66
C LYS A 87 -9.11 -0.16 -11.36
N ILE A 88 -9.55 -1.36 -11.03
CA ILE A 88 -9.03 -2.16 -9.92
C ILE A 88 -8.07 -3.21 -10.45
N HIS A 89 -6.87 -3.24 -9.88
CA HIS A 89 -5.87 -4.27 -10.12
C HIS A 89 -5.60 -5.03 -8.83
N LYS A 90 -5.29 -6.31 -8.93
CA LYS A 90 -4.96 -7.16 -7.78
C LYS A 90 -3.66 -7.91 -8.04
N ALA A 91 -2.85 -8.05 -7.01
CA ALA A 91 -1.64 -8.86 -7.05
C ALA A 91 -1.58 -9.74 -5.80
N PRO A 92 -1.41 -11.07 -5.92
CA PRO A 92 -1.37 -11.96 -4.78
C PRO A 92 -0.04 -11.81 -4.02
N LEU A 93 -0.08 -12.04 -2.71
CA LEU A 93 1.11 -12.31 -1.91
C LEU A 93 1.27 -13.83 -1.79
N THR A 94 2.43 -14.33 -2.19
CA THR A 94 2.72 -15.77 -2.25
C THR A 94 4.01 -16.13 -1.49
N PRO A 95 4.13 -15.75 -0.19
CA PRO A 95 5.29 -16.15 0.59
C PRO A 95 5.23 -17.67 0.85
N ARG A 96 6.38 -18.33 0.89
CA ARG A 96 6.50 -19.75 1.26
C ARG A 96 6.32 -19.96 2.76
N LYS A 97 6.62 -18.93 3.57
CA LYS A 97 6.46 -18.90 5.03
C LYS A 97 6.28 -17.46 5.53
N LEU A 98 5.81 -17.28 6.75
CA LEU A 98 5.44 -15.98 7.32
C LEU A 98 6.27 -15.63 8.57
N ASP A 99 7.59 -15.60 8.44
CA ASP A 99 8.52 -15.35 9.55
C ASP A 99 8.83 -13.85 9.74
N GLY A 100 8.58 -13.01 8.72
CA GLY A 100 9.01 -11.63 8.66
C GLY A 100 7.89 -10.59 8.48
N ARG A 101 6.92 -10.51 9.40
CA ARG A 101 5.75 -9.61 9.24
C ARG A 101 6.06 -8.13 9.42
N THR A 102 6.99 -7.77 10.33
CA THR A 102 7.34 -6.37 10.62
C THR A 102 7.96 -5.69 9.40
N GLY A 103 7.54 -4.45 9.10
CA GLY A 103 8.02 -3.68 7.96
C GLY A 103 7.40 -4.09 6.60
N ARG A 104 6.34 -4.92 6.60
CA ARG A 104 5.63 -5.30 5.38
C ARG A 104 5.07 -4.09 4.64
N GLY A 105 4.40 -3.18 5.38
CA GLY A 105 3.79 -1.98 4.82
C GLY A 105 4.83 -1.04 4.20
N ASP A 106 5.91 -0.79 4.93
CA ASP A 106 7.01 0.08 4.47
C ASP A 106 7.67 -0.49 3.21
N THR A 107 7.96 -1.80 3.22
CA THR A 107 8.55 -2.49 2.05
C THR A 107 7.64 -2.39 0.84
N LEU A 108 6.32 -2.61 1.02
CA LEU A 108 5.32 -2.44 -0.03
C LEU A 108 5.37 -1.02 -0.61
N PHE A 109 5.20 -0.03 0.25
CA PHE A 109 5.00 1.33 -0.22
C PHE A 109 6.26 1.91 -0.85
N CYS A 110 7.42 1.74 -0.20
CA CYS A 110 8.69 2.20 -0.74
C CYS A 110 9.02 1.53 -2.10
N SER A 111 8.79 0.23 -2.23
CA SER A 111 9.06 -0.46 -3.49
C SER A 111 8.09 -0.04 -4.61
N TYR A 112 6.82 0.13 -4.29
CA TYR A 112 5.82 0.65 -5.24
C TYR A 112 6.22 2.04 -5.74
N LEU A 113 6.49 2.98 -4.82
CA LEU A 113 6.90 4.34 -5.17
C LEU A 113 8.20 4.37 -5.97
N ALA A 114 9.20 3.57 -5.60
CA ALA A 114 10.46 3.47 -6.33
C ALA A 114 10.26 3.03 -7.80
N ARG A 115 9.34 2.11 -8.06
CA ARG A 115 9.00 1.68 -9.43
C ARG A 115 8.20 2.75 -10.17
N ARG A 116 7.24 3.39 -9.50
CA ARG A 116 6.46 4.49 -10.08
C ARG A 116 7.33 5.70 -10.44
N THR A 117 8.33 6.03 -9.63
CA THR A 117 9.27 7.13 -9.93
C THR A 117 10.22 6.79 -11.09
N LYS A 118 10.50 5.50 -11.32
CA LYS A 118 11.25 5.02 -12.49
C LYS A 118 10.41 4.94 -13.77
N GLY A 119 9.12 5.26 -13.71
CA GLY A 119 8.24 5.29 -14.88
C GLY A 119 7.49 3.98 -15.16
N ASP A 120 7.57 2.97 -14.29
CA ASP A 120 6.78 1.75 -14.47
C ASP A 120 5.28 2.05 -14.45
N ALA A 121 4.51 1.34 -15.25
CA ALA A 121 3.05 1.36 -15.20
C ALA A 121 2.55 0.93 -13.80
N PRO A 122 1.42 1.48 -13.29
CA PRO A 122 0.95 1.22 -11.92
C PRO A 122 0.79 -0.26 -11.60
N PHE A 123 0.21 -1.05 -12.51
CA PHE A 123 0.05 -2.48 -12.28
C PHE A 123 1.39 -3.22 -12.23
N ARG A 124 2.35 -2.86 -13.08
CA ARG A 124 3.70 -3.44 -13.03
C ARG A 124 4.42 -3.12 -11.73
N ALA A 125 4.29 -1.88 -11.24
CA ALA A 125 4.82 -1.48 -9.94
C ALA A 125 4.19 -2.28 -8.80
N LEU A 126 2.86 -2.54 -8.87
CA LEU A 126 2.15 -3.36 -7.89
C LEU A 126 2.65 -4.82 -7.89
N GLN A 127 2.83 -5.42 -9.07
CA GLN A 127 3.36 -6.78 -9.20
C GLN A 127 4.77 -6.90 -8.62
N PHE A 128 5.63 -5.91 -8.90
CA PHE A 128 6.97 -5.85 -8.31
C PHE A 128 6.92 -5.76 -6.79
N ALA A 129 6.08 -4.88 -6.25
CA ALA A 129 5.91 -4.73 -4.81
C ALA A 129 5.37 -6.01 -4.16
N ALA A 130 4.41 -6.70 -4.79
CA ALA A 130 3.87 -7.97 -4.32
C ALA A 130 4.93 -9.08 -4.29
N ALA A 131 5.78 -9.15 -5.31
CA ALA A 131 6.88 -10.11 -5.37
C ALA A 131 7.90 -9.86 -4.25
N LEU A 132 8.34 -8.60 -4.10
CA LEU A 132 9.32 -8.21 -3.08
C LEU A 132 8.76 -8.43 -1.66
N VAL A 133 7.52 -8.03 -1.41
CA VAL A 133 6.86 -8.27 -0.11
C VAL A 133 6.72 -9.75 0.18
N SER A 134 6.38 -10.58 -0.82
CA SER A 134 6.29 -12.02 -0.64
C SER A 134 7.62 -12.61 -0.17
N LEU A 135 8.73 -12.23 -0.80
CA LEU A 135 10.08 -12.66 -0.40
C LEU A 135 10.48 -12.11 0.98
N LYS A 136 10.16 -10.83 1.25
CA LYS A 136 10.44 -10.19 2.53
C LYS A 136 9.73 -10.89 3.70
N LEU A 137 8.52 -11.37 3.50
CA LEU A 137 7.75 -12.09 4.51
C LEU A 137 8.37 -13.43 4.91
N GLU A 138 9.25 -14.00 4.10
CA GLU A 138 9.89 -15.30 4.34
C GLU A 138 11.02 -15.24 5.38
N THR A 139 11.53 -14.04 5.72
CA THR A 139 12.63 -13.86 6.67
C THR A 139 12.39 -12.68 7.61
N PRO A 140 12.79 -12.78 8.89
CA PRO A 140 12.77 -11.64 9.80
C PRO A 140 13.69 -10.50 9.35
N GLY A 141 13.33 -9.26 9.73
CA GLY A 141 14.12 -8.07 9.42
C GLY A 141 13.88 -7.52 8.00
N PRO A 142 14.75 -6.62 7.52
CA PRO A 142 14.65 -6.04 6.19
C PRO A 142 14.92 -7.08 5.10
N PHE A 143 14.42 -6.84 3.88
CA PHE A 143 14.73 -7.68 2.72
C PHE A 143 16.24 -7.63 2.41
N ARG A 144 16.84 -8.81 2.20
CA ARG A 144 18.28 -8.98 1.93
C ARG A 144 18.57 -9.74 0.62
N GLY A 145 17.52 -10.02 -0.16
CA GLY A 145 17.65 -10.69 -1.45
C GLY A 145 18.10 -9.73 -2.56
N SER A 146 18.31 -10.29 -3.74
CA SER A 146 18.71 -9.55 -4.95
C SER A 146 17.52 -9.03 -5.75
N MET A 147 17.79 -8.14 -6.70
CA MET A 147 16.80 -7.71 -7.68
C MET A 147 16.35 -8.88 -8.58
N GLU A 148 17.27 -9.81 -8.88
CA GLU A 148 16.98 -10.99 -9.68
C GLU A 148 15.98 -11.90 -9.00
N ASP A 149 16.11 -12.13 -7.69
CA ASP A 149 15.13 -12.90 -6.90
C ASP A 149 13.72 -12.29 -7.01
N VAL A 150 13.63 -10.95 -6.93
CA VAL A 150 12.34 -10.26 -7.04
C VAL A 150 11.75 -10.39 -8.43
N LEU A 151 12.56 -10.23 -9.48
CA LEU A 151 12.09 -10.35 -10.86
C LEU A 151 11.69 -11.79 -11.21
N GLU A 152 12.41 -12.79 -10.70
CA GLU A 152 12.02 -14.18 -10.84
C GLU A 152 10.70 -14.49 -10.13
N LYS A 153 10.56 -14.02 -8.88
CA LYS A 153 9.30 -14.14 -8.14
C LYS A 153 8.15 -13.47 -8.87
N MET A 154 8.37 -12.29 -9.44
CA MET A 154 7.36 -11.54 -10.20
C MET A 154 6.86 -12.30 -11.44
N LYS A 155 7.75 -13.01 -12.15
CA LYS A 155 7.35 -13.86 -13.30
C LYS A 155 6.39 -14.98 -12.89
N ARG A 156 6.50 -15.49 -11.66
CA ARG A 156 5.64 -16.55 -11.13
C ARG A 156 4.28 -16.05 -10.61
N LEU A 157 4.07 -14.73 -10.57
CA LEU A 157 2.79 -14.11 -10.18
C LEU A 157 1.88 -13.81 -11.38
N GLN A 158 2.39 -14.01 -12.56
CA GLN A 158 1.65 -13.86 -13.82
C GLN A 158 0.92 -15.17 -14.17
#